data_1e354a17762f4e1ed5c38ef25acbd55a
#
_entry.id   1e354a17762f4e1ed5c38ef25acbd55a
#
_cell.length_a   1.000
_cell.length_b   1.000
_cell.length_c   1.000
_cell.angle_alpha   90.00
_cell.angle_beta   90.00
_cell.angle_gamma   90.00
#
_symmetry.space_group_name_H-M   'P 1'
#
loop_
_entity.id
_entity.type
_entity.pdbx_description
1 polymer ?
#
loop_
_entity_poly.entity_id
_entity_poly.type
_entity_poly.pdbx_seq_one_letter_code
_entity_poly.pdbx_strand_id
1 'polypeptide(L)'
;MRGAPALPYKRAMAETTYFPRRLILAGAIVSGVLLALAVHMLGARYGLDLGGLWRSDTNEFMPAGSAIAWWLIATVGFSGGYFTANLMDSAVSGQIPQRMRQFLIAVGVLILAGAGQAASAPSPVPTISGVLAGLAALCLGAAMAFCGAHFALRKA
;
A
#
# COMPACT_ATOMS: atom_id res chain seq x y z
N MET A 1 -5.52 -43.28 -39.90
CA MET A 1 -5.27 -41.84 -39.73
C MET A 1 -4.48 -41.65 -38.43
N ARG A 2 -3.17 -41.39 -38.52
CA ARG A 2 -2.29 -41.20 -37.38
C ARG A 2 -2.34 -39.71 -36.97
N GLY A 3 -2.80 -39.39 -35.76
CA GLY A 3 -2.84 -38.06 -35.24
C GLY A 3 -1.43 -37.45 -35.17
N ALA A 4 -1.28 -36.24 -35.71
CA ALA A 4 -0.04 -35.49 -35.66
C ALA A 4 0.40 -35.24 -34.22
N PRO A 5 1.70 -35.40 -33.87
CA PRO A 5 2.20 -35.13 -32.55
C PRO A 5 2.04 -33.62 -32.26
N ALA A 6 1.39 -33.31 -31.15
CA ALA A 6 1.24 -31.93 -30.70
C ALA A 6 2.62 -31.31 -30.51
N LEU A 7 2.88 -30.21 -31.22
CA LEU A 7 4.14 -29.48 -31.23
C LEU A 7 4.59 -29.15 -29.79
N PRO A 8 5.87 -29.38 -29.45
CA PRO A 8 6.42 -29.13 -28.11
C PRO A 8 6.33 -27.65 -27.68
N TYR A 9 6.09 -26.76 -28.62
CA TYR A 9 5.92 -25.32 -28.40
C TYR A 9 4.75 -24.95 -27.44
N LYS A 10 3.65 -25.73 -27.42
CA LYS A 10 2.54 -25.50 -26.50
C LYS A 10 2.88 -25.84 -25.02
N ARG A 11 3.87 -26.70 -24.78
CA ARG A 11 4.32 -27.01 -23.41
C ARG A 11 5.28 -25.97 -22.85
N ALA A 12 6.08 -25.30 -23.67
CA ALA A 12 7.01 -24.28 -23.24
C ALA A 12 6.32 -22.95 -22.82
N MET A 13 5.11 -22.68 -23.33
CA MET A 13 4.32 -21.51 -22.89
C MET A 13 3.51 -21.74 -21.63
N ALA A 14 3.45 -22.94 -21.09
CA ALA A 14 2.72 -23.27 -19.87
C ALA A 14 3.57 -23.14 -18.59
N GLU A 15 4.85 -22.86 -18.71
CA GLU A 15 5.65 -22.36 -17.59
C GLU A 15 5.39 -20.84 -17.41
N THR A 16 4.12 -20.49 -17.22
CA THR A 16 3.74 -19.19 -16.68
C THR A 16 4.50 -19.00 -15.39
N THR A 17 5.36 -18.00 -15.37
CA THR A 17 6.13 -17.60 -14.21
C THR A 17 5.16 -17.22 -13.09
N TYR A 18 4.71 -18.22 -12.35
CA TYR A 18 3.87 -18.02 -11.18
C TYR A 18 4.72 -17.25 -10.17
N PHE A 19 4.39 -15.99 -9.95
CA PHE A 19 4.96 -15.28 -8.80
C PHE A 19 4.56 -16.05 -7.55
N PRO A 20 5.52 -16.54 -6.75
CA PRO A 20 5.16 -17.25 -5.54
C PRO A 20 4.32 -16.30 -4.68
N ARG A 21 3.21 -16.80 -4.14
CA ARG A 21 2.26 -16.05 -3.31
C ARG A 21 2.95 -15.19 -2.24
N ARG A 22 4.10 -15.65 -1.75
CA ARG A 22 4.93 -14.91 -0.78
C ARG A 22 5.48 -13.59 -1.35
N LEU A 23 5.88 -13.56 -2.63
CA LEU A 23 6.36 -12.33 -3.26
C LEU A 23 5.23 -11.33 -3.49
N ILE A 24 4.04 -11.80 -3.85
CA ILE A 24 2.85 -10.95 -3.98
C ILE A 24 2.51 -10.31 -2.64
N LEU A 25 2.51 -11.08 -1.56
CA LEU A 25 2.26 -10.58 -0.22
C LEU A 25 3.35 -9.61 0.24
N ALA A 26 4.62 -9.91 -0.02
CA ALA A 26 5.72 -9.00 0.29
C ALA A 26 5.61 -7.67 -0.46
N GLY A 27 5.31 -7.70 -1.75
CA GLY A 27 5.07 -6.50 -2.57
C GLY A 27 3.88 -5.69 -2.05
N ALA A 28 2.81 -6.35 -1.64
CA ALA A 28 1.65 -5.69 -1.04
C ALA A 28 1.99 -5.00 0.29
N ILE A 29 2.76 -5.66 1.17
CA ILE A 29 3.21 -5.06 2.44
C ILE A 29 4.08 -3.83 2.17
N VAL A 30 5.04 -3.93 1.25
CA VAL A 30 5.89 -2.79 0.88
C VAL A 30 5.06 -1.62 0.38
N SER A 31 4.07 -1.87 -0.50
CA SER A 31 3.18 -0.82 -0.99
C SER A 31 2.37 -0.17 0.13
N GLY A 32 1.89 -0.97 1.09
CA GLY A 32 1.15 -0.47 2.25
C GLY A 32 2.01 0.42 3.15
N VAL A 33 3.25 0.03 3.41
CA VAL A 33 4.22 0.82 4.18
C VAL A 33 4.52 2.16 3.49
N LEU A 34 4.78 2.14 2.17
CA LEU A 34 5.06 3.35 1.41
C LEU A 34 3.86 4.30 1.38
N LEU A 35 2.65 3.77 1.23
CA LEU A 35 1.43 4.57 1.24
C LEU A 35 1.13 5.14 2.63
N ALA A 36 1.35 4.36 3.70
CA ALA A 36 1.22 4.84 5.07
C ALA A 36 2.21 5.98 5.36
N LEU A 37 3.44 5.83 4.90
CA LEU A 37 4.47 6.87 5.01
C LEU A 37 4.06 8.15 4.25
N ALA A 38 3.55 8.01 3.03
CA ALA A 38 3.08 9.15 2.23
C ALA A 38 1.90 9.87 2.92
N VAL A 39 0.94 9.13 3.46
CA VAL A 39 -0.19 9.70 4.21
C VAL A 39 0.31 10.39 5.48
N HIS A 40 1.26 9.80 6.20
CA HIS A 40 1.84 10.42 7.39
C HIS A 40 2.53 11.75 7.07
N MET A 41 3.37 11.78 6.04
CA MET A 41 4.10 12.97 5.63
C MET A 41 3.17 14.09 5.12
N LEU A 42 2.20 13.73 4.28
CA LEU A 42 1.21 14.69 3.79
C LEU A 42 0.29 15.16 4.92
N GLY A 43 -0.14 14.24 5.78
CA GLY A 43 -1.03 14.53 6.89
C GLY A 43 -0.44 15.54 7.87
N ALA A 44 0.83 15.38 8.21
CA ALA A 44 1.55 16.31 9.09
C ALA A 44 1.52 17.76 8.56
N ARG A 45 1.55 17.92 7.23
CA ARG A 45 1.47 19.24 6.57
C ARG A 45 0.08 19.87 6.67
N TYR A 46 -0.96 19.06 6.68
CA TYR A 46 -2.36 19.52 6.73
C TYR A 46 -2.97 19.46 8.13
N GLY A 47 -2.13 19.35 9.16
CA GLY A 47 -2.58 19.34 10.55
C GLY A 47 -3.22 18.02 11.00
N LEU A 48 -3.03 16.94 10.23
CA LEU A 48 -3.44 15.60 10.63
C LEU A 48 -2.34 14.98 11.50
N ASP A 49 -2.41 15.23 12.80
CA ASP A 49 -1.40 14.75 13.76
C ASP A 49 -1.69 13.33 14.22
N LEU A 50 -0.84 12.38 13.79
CA LEU A 50 -0.90 10.99 14.25
C LEU A 50 -0.39 10.83 15.70
N GLY A 51 0.45 11.75 16.18
CA GLY A 51 1.02 11.72 17.53
C GLY A 51 0.06 12.17 18.62
N GLY A 52 -1.01 12.86 18.26
CA GLY A 52 -2.00 13.38 19.18
C GLY A 52 -3.03 12.34 19.60
N LEU A 53 -2.58 11.17 20.09
CA LEU A 53 -3.53 10.15 20.60
C LEU A 53 -4.30 10.60 21.84
N TRP A 54 -3.68 11.46 22.65
CA TRP A 54 -4.30 12.05 23.82
C TRP A 54 -3.97 13.54 23.87
N ARG A 55 -4.99 14.36 23.86
CA ARG A 55 -4.83 15.80 24.00
C ARG A 55 -5.09 16.20 25.43
N SER A 56 -4.01 16.50 26.16
CA SER A 56 -4.08 16.81 27.60
C SER A 56 -4.81 18.11 27.91
N ASP A 57 -4.89 19.03 26.95
CA ASP A 57 -5.58 20.32 27.07
C ASP A 57 -7.11 20.19 26.99
N THR A 58 -7.62 19.18 26.25
CA THR A 58 -9.05 18.95 26.04
C THR A 58 -9.58 17.70 26.73
N ASN A 59 -8.71 16.87 27.31
CA ASN A 59 -9.07 15.52 27.79
C ASN A 59 -9.72 14.61 26.73
N GLU A 60 -9.51 14.92 25.46
CA GLU A 60 -10.05 14.13 24.36
C GLU A 60 -9.10 13.01 23.98
N PHE A 61 -9.63 11.79 23.93
CA PHE A 61 -8.93 10.67 23.36
C PHE A 61 -9.14 10.68 21.83
N MET A 62 -8.04 10.70 21.09
CA MET A 62 -8.01 10.67 19.63
C MET A 62 -8.81 11.82 18.99
N PRO A 63 -8.25 13.04 18.96
CA PRO A 63 -8.88 14.18 18.26
C PRO A 63 -9.29 13.81 16.83
N ALA A 64 -10.33 14.45 16.31
CA ALA A 64 -10.92 14.12 15.02
C ALA A 64 -9.89 14.07 13.87
N GLY A 65 -8.91 14.96 13.86
CA GLY A 65 -7.82 14.96 12.88
C GLY A 65 -6.96 13.70 12.92
N SER A 66 -6.64 13.22 14.13
CA SER A 66 -5.88 11.98 14.33
C SER A 66 -6.69 10.77 13.91
N ALA A 67 -7.99 10.72 14.25
CA ALA A 67 -8.88 9.64 13.84
C ALA A 67 -8.99 9.54 12.31
N ILE A 68 -9.14 10.68 11.63
CA ILE A 68 -9.16 10.72 10.16
C ILE A 68 -7.84 10.22 9.58
N ALA A 69 -6.69 10.64 10.13
CA ALA A 69 -5.39 10.20 9.65
C ALA A 69 -5.20 8.68 9.80
N TRP A 70 -5.57 8.10 10.93
CA TRP A 70 -5.53 6.65 11.15
C TRP A 70 -6.45 5.90 10.21
N TRP A 71 -7.67 6.41 10.00
CA TRP A 71 -8.62 5.84 9.05
C TRP A 71 -8.10 5.88 7.62
N LEU A 72 -7.49 7.00 7.20
CA LEU A 72 -6.88 7.12 5.87
C LEU A 72 -5.75 6.10 5.68
N ILE A 73 -4.86 5.93 6.66
CA ILE A 73 -3.78 4.95 6.60
C ILE A 73 -4.34 3.53 6.45
N ALA A 74 -5.37 3.19 7.23
CA ALA A 74 -6.00 1.88 7.13
C ALA A 74 -6.63 1.64 5.75
N THR A 75 -7.39 2.61 5.25
CA THR A 75 -8.09 2.50 3.96
C THR A 75 -7.12 2.45 2.78
N VAL A 76 -6.12 3.35 2.78
CA VAL A 76 -5.12 3.43 1.71
C VAL A 76 -4.20 2.20 1.76
N GLY A 77 -3.83 1.73 2.96
CA GLY A 77 -3.05 0.50 3.13
C GLY A 77 -3.81 -0.71 2.55
N PHE A 78 -5.07 -0.90 2.95
CA PHE A 78 -5.90 -2.00 2.44
C PHE A 78 -6.05 -1.96 0.92
N SER A 79 -6.40 -0.80 0.38
CA SER A 79 -6.57 -0.60 -1.07
C SER A 79 -5.26 -0.84 -1.80
N GLY A 80 -4.14 -0.32 -1.29
CA GLY A 80 -2.81 -0.51 -1.84
C GLY A 80 -2.44 -2.00 -1.94
N GLY A 81 -2.65 -2.74 -0.86
CA GLY A 81 -2.40 -4.18 -0.83
C GLY A 81 -3.28 -4.95 -1.80
N TYR A 82 -4.58 -4.64 -1.83
CA TYR A 82 -5.53 -5.26 -2.75
C TYR A 82 -5.15 -5.04 -4.22
N PHE A 83 -4.85 -3.80 -4.59
CA PHE A 83 -4.50 -3.47 -5.98
C PHE A 83 -3.13 -4.00 -6.36
N THR A 84 -2.14 -3.97 -5.46
CA THR A 84 -0.80 -4.53 -5.72
C THR A 84 -0.89 -6.03 -5.98
N ALA A 85 -1.66 -6.77 -5.17
CA ALA A 85 -1.85 -8.19 -5.37
C ALA A 85 -2.51 -8.50 -6.73
N ASN A 86 -3.58 -7.79 -7.08
CA ASN A 86 -4.23 -7.94 -8.38
C ASN A 86 -3.31 -7.54 -9.54
N LEU A 87 -2.47 -6.51 -9.37
CA LEU A 87 -1.52 -6.09 -10.38
C LEU A 87 -0.48 -7.18 -10.66
N MET A 88 0.10 -7.74 -9.59
CA MET A 88 1.11 -8.78 -9.72
C MET A 88 0.52 -10.06 -10.34
N ASP A 89 -0.69 -10.42 -9.96
CA ASP A 89 -1.43 -11.54 -10.54
C ASP A 89 -1.75 -11.29 -12.03
N SER A 90 -2.22 -10.09 -12.37
CA SER A 90 -2.52 -9.70 -13.76
C SER A 90 -1.26 -9.54 -14.62
N ALA A 91 -0.12 -9.16 -14.03
CA ALA A 91 1.15 -9.06 -14.76
C ALA A 91 1.62 -10.42 -15.26
N VAL A 92 1.31 -11.48 -14.51
CA VAL A 92 1.58 -12.87 -14.93
C VAL A 92 0.70 -13.27 -16.11
N SER A 93 -0.54 -12.81 -16.18
CA SER A 93 -1.46 -13.07 -17.30
C SER A 93 -1.23 -12.18 -18.53
N GLY A 94 -0.31 -11.22 -18.46
CA GLY A 94 0.04 -10.30 -19.56
C GLY A 94 -1.00 -9.21 -19.85
N GLN A 95 -2.04 -9.08 -19.04
CA GLN A 95 -3.10 -8.09 -19.23
C GLN A 95 -3.24 -7.22 -17.99
N ILE A 96 -2.73 -6.00 -18.05
CA ILE A 96 -2.93 -5.01 -16.97
C ILE A 96 -4.22 -4.23 -17.25
N PRO A 97 -5.27 -4.36 -16.42
CA PRO A 97 -6.52 -3.63 -16.58
C PRO A 97 -6.29 -2.11 -16.56
N GLN A 98 -7.05 -1.35 -17.35
CA GLN A 98 -6.93 0.11 -17.42
C GLN A 98 -7.08 0.78 -16.04
N ARG A 99 -8.01 0.29 -15.21
CA ARG A 99 -8.21 0.78 -13.83
C ARG A 99 -6.97 0.63 -12.97
N MET A 100 -6.19 -0.43 -13.18
CA MET A 100 -4.94 -0.67 -12.49
C MET A 100 -3.86 0.34 -12.89
N ARG A 101 -3.77 0.71 -14.18
CA ARG A 101 -2.87 1.78 -14.64
C ARG A 101 -3.21 3.11 -13.98
N GLN A 102 -4.49 3.46 -13.91
CA GLN A 102 -4.95 4.68 -13.24
C GLN A 102 -4.59 4.70 -11.76
N PHE A 103 -4.77 3.57 -11.07
CA PHE A 103 -4.37 3.43 -9.67
C PHE A 103 -2.85 3.62 -9.48
N LEU A 104 -2.02 3.00 -10.32
CA LEU A 104 -0.56 3.17 -10.26
C LEU A 104 -0.13 4.62 -10.47
N ILE A 105 -0.76 5.33 -11.41
CA ILE A 105 -0.51 6.75 -11.64
C ILE A 105 -0.89 7.55 -10.39
N ALA A 106 -2.08 7.31 -9.81
CA ALA A 106 -2.53 8.01 -8.61
C ALA A 106 -1.60 7.77 -7.41
N VAL A 107 -1.17 6.52 -7.20
CA VAL A 107 -0.20 6.15 -6.15
C VAL A 107 1.16 6.81 -6.40
N GLY A 108 1.64 6.80 -7.64
CA GLY A 108 2.89 7.46 -8.01
C GLY A 108 2.84 8.96 -7.73
N VAL A 109 1.76 9.64 -8.11
CA VAL A 109 1.54 11.07 -7.82
C VAL A 109 1.51 11.32 -6.31
N LEU A 110 0.81 10.48 -5.53
CA LEU A 110 0.75 10.61 -4.08
C LEU A 110 2.13 10.47 -3.43
N ILE A 111 2.92 9.47 -3.84
CA ILE A 111 4.28 9.26 -3.34
C ILE A 111 5.20 10.43 -3.71
N LEU A 112 5.15 10.90 -4.95
CA LEU A 112 5.95 12.04 -5.41
C LEU A 112 5.56 13.33 -4.68
N ALA A 113 4.27 13.57 -4.48
CA ALA A 113 3.79 14.72 -3.72
C ALA A 113 4.27 14.65 -2.26
N GLY A 114 4.17 13.47 -1.62
CA GLY A 114 4.66 13.23 -0.27
C GLY A 114 6.16 13.45 -0.15
N ALA A 115 6.94 12.92 -1.08
CA ALA A 115 8.40 13.11 -1.12
C ALA A 115 8.78 14.57 -1.35
N GLY A 116 8.13 15.26 -2.28
CA GLY A 116 8.35 16.68 -2.53
C GLY A 116 8.06 17.56 -1.32
N GLN A 117 6.98 17.27 -0.60
CA GLN A 117 6.63 17.96 0.64
C GLN A 117 7.64 17.68 1.77
N ALA A 118 8.10 16.44 1.90
CA ALA A 118 9.12 16.07 2.87
C ALA A 118 10.45 16.79 2.61
N ALA A 119 10.85 16.94 1.36
CA ALA A 119 12.09 17.62 0.97
C ALA A 119 12.02 19.14 1.22
N SER A 120 10.83 19.74 1.17
CA SER A 120 10.65 21.20 1.34
C SER A 120 10.33 21.64 2.77
N ALA A 121 10.02 20.70 3.68
CA ALA A 121 9.67 21.02 5.05
C ALA A 121 10.93 21.10 5.94
N PRO A 122 11.07 22.12 6.83
CA PRO A 122 12.06 22.05 7.87
C PRO A 122 11.79 20.83 8.75
N SER A 123 12.80 20.00 8.97
CA SER A 123 12.68 18.78 9.76
C SER A 123 12.28 19.14 11.19
N PRO A 124 11.06 18.85 11.64
CA PRO A 124 10.74 19.01 13.05
C PRO A 124 11.61 18.05 13.85
N VAL A 125 12.11 18.49 14.99
CA VAL A 125 12.85 17.61 15.91
C VAL A 125 11.92 16.43 16.26
N PRO A 126 12.31 15.18 15.96
CA PRO A 126 11.44 14.05 16.18
C PRO A 126 11.18 13.89 17.70
N THR A 127 9.92 14.05 18.08
CA THR A 127 9.50 13.72 19.45
C THR A 127 9.34 12.19 19.57
N ILE A 128 9.58 11.65 20.75
CA ILE A 128 9.42 10.20 21.00
C ILE A 128 8.00 9.73 20.61
N SER A 129 6.99 10.52 20.97
CA SER A 129 5.59 10.25 20.61
C SER A 129 5.38 10.24 19.08
N GLY A 130 6.00 11.15 18.35
CA GLY A 130 5.93 11.20 16.89
C GLY A 130 6.58 9.98 16.23
N VAL A 131 7.72 9.53 16.75
CA VAL A 131 8.38 8.31 16.27
C VAL A 131 7.52 7.07 16.51
N LEU A 132 6.96 6.93 17.72
CA LEU A 132 6.09 5.80 18.04
C LEU A 132 4.81 5.81 17.21
N ALA A 133 4.19 6.96 17.01
CA ALA A 133 3.02 7.10 16.14
C ALA A 133 3.36 6.77 14.67
N GLY A 134 4.52 7.20 14.18
CA GLY A 134 5.00 6.85 12.84
C GLY A 134 5.19 5.34 12.68
N LEU A 135 5.85 4.69 13.64
CA LEU A 135 6.00 3.22 13.62
C LEU A 135 4.66 2.50 13.65
N ALA A 136 3.74 2.93 14.51
CA ALA A 136 2.39 2.35 14.57
C ALA A 136 1.64 2.54 13.25
N ALA A 137 1.78 3.69 12.58
CA ALA A 137 1.19 3.96 11.27
C ALA A 137 1.74 3.02 10.19
N LEU A 138 3.06 2.79 10.18
CA LEU A 138 3.69 1.84 9.24
C LEU A 138 3.22 0.41 9.49
N CYS A 139 3.13 -0.01 10.75
CA CYS A 139 2.60 -1.33 11.12
C CYS A 139 1.14 -1.50 10.69
N LEU A 140 0.29 -0.49 10.91
CA LEU A 140 -1.10 -0.50 10.46
C LEU A 140 -1.19 -0.59 8.94
N GLY A 141 -0.42 0.24 8.22
CA GLY A 141 -0.37 0.23 6.75
C GLY A 141 0.04 -1.15 6.21
N ALA A 142 1.06 -1.76 6.80
CA ALA A 142 1.51 -3.11 6.44
C ALA A 142 0.45 -4.18 6.71
N ALA A 143 -0.17 -4.16 7.90
CA ALA A 143 -1.22 -5.11 8.27
C ALA A 143 -2.44 -5.00 7.37
N MET A 144 -2.90 -3.79 7.10
CA MET A 144 -4.04 -3.54 6.22
C MET A 144 -3.75 -3.91 4.77
N ALA A 145 -2.53 -3.67 4.28
CA ALA A 145 -2.11 -4.11 2.95
C ALA A 145 -2.04 -5.64 2.84
N PHE A 146 -1.57 -6.32 3.87
CA PHE A 146 -1.61 -7.78 3.95
C PHE A 146 -3.05 -8.30 3.89
N CYS A 147 -3.97 -7.71 4.65
CA CYS A 147 -5.39 -8.05 4.61
C CYS A 147 -5.99 -7.84 3.21
N GLY A 148 -5.71 -6.70 2.58
CA GLY A 148 -6.17 -6.38 1.24
C GLY A 148 -5.67 -7.37 0.19
N ALA A 149 -4.37 -7.70 0.23
CA ALA A 149 -3.77 -8.68 -0.66
C ALA A 149 -4.35 -10.09 -0.45
N HIS A 150 -4.53 -10.48 0.81
CA HIS A 150 -5.12 -11.78 1.14
C HIS A 150 -6.57 -11.88 0.64
N PHE A 151 -7.33 -10.79 0.75
CA PHE A 151 -8.69 -10.72 0.22
C PHE A 151 -8.72 -10.80 -1.32
N ALA A 152 -7.79 -10.14 -2.01
CA ALA A 152 -7.65 -10.24 -3.46
C ALA A 152 -7.37 -11.68 -3.91
N LEU A 153 -6.40 -12.34 -3.26
CA LEU A 153 -5.97 -13.70 -3.61
C LEU A 153 -6.96 -14.81 -3.21
N ARG A 154 -8.00 -14.50 -2.43
CA ARG A 154 -9.08 -15.45 -2.13
C ARG A 154 -10.16 -15.50 -3.22
N LYS A 155 -10.26 -14.45 -4.03
CA LYS A 155 -11.27 -14.34 -5.08
C LYS A 155 -10.78 -14.85 -6.44
N ALA A 156 -9.48 -15.08 -6.58
CA ALA A 156 -8.84 -15.69 -7.73
C ALA A 156 -8.78 -17.21 -7.58
#